data_5099305318dccac1fc83b8aad988feda
#
_entry.id   5099305318dccac1fc83b8aad988feda
#
_cell.length_a   1.000
_cell.length_b   1.000
_cell.length_c   1.000
_cell.angle_alpha   90.00
_cell.angle_beta   90.00
_cell.angle_gamma   90.00
#
_symmetry.space_group_name_H-M   'P 1'
#
loop_
_entity.id
_entity.type
_entity.pdbx_description
1 polymer ?
#
loop_
_entity_poly.entity_id
_entity_poly.type
_entity_poly.pdbx_seq_one_letter_code
_entity_poly.pdbx_strand_id
1 'polypeptide(L)'
;MSASSVIHYHANIHKALKYAVRLDLIPSNPADKVERPKKDHFVGSFFDADEVNRLFEVSKGTKLELPILFGAFYGLRRSEVIGLKWDAIDFENDTIIIKHTVTSVNLDSKHIIVAADTTKTKSSMRTLPLVQFVKNRLLAIKAEQDNNRRLCGRSYNKEYLGYVCINEIGDLIKPHYVTEQFPKLLEANGFRHIRFHDLRHSCASLMLANGVPMKQIQEWLGHSDFSTTANIYAHLDYSSKLSSADAMLTGLGIGDAR
;
A
#
# COMPACT_ATOMS: atom_id res chain seq x y z
N MET A 1 -21.85 -14.38 -1.33
CA MET A 1 -20.88 -13.74 -2.26
C MET A 1 -21.11 -12.24 -2.18
N SER A 2 -20.05 -11.40 -2.14
CA SER A 2 -20.20 -9.94 -2.08
C SER A 2 -20.61 -9.36 -3.44
N ALA A 3 -21.29 -8.19 -3.44
CA ALA A 3 -21.64 -7.46 -4.66
C ALA A 3 -20.41 -7.20 -5.54
N SER A 4 -19.29 -6.85 -4.93
CA SER A 4 -18.01 -6.65 -5.64
C SER A 4 -17.54 -7.91 -6.36
N SER A 5 -17.63 -9.09 -5.73
CA SER A 5 -17.26 -10.36 -6.37
C SER A 5 -18.15 -10.69 -7.56
N VAL A 6 -19.48 -10.48 -7.42
CA VAL A 6 -20.43 -10.68 -8.52
C VAL A 6 -20.10 -9.77 -9.71
N ILE A 7 -19.80 -8.49 -9.45
CA ILE A 7 -19.42 -7.53 -10.50
C ILE A 7 -18.13 -7.98 -11.21
N HIS A 8 -17.13 -8.49 -10.48
CA HIS A 8 -15.90 -9.00 -11.09
C HIS A 8 -16.13 -10.24 -11.96
N TYR A 9 -16.92 -11.20 -11.49
CA TYR A 9 -17.27 -12.37 -12.30
C TYR A 9 -18.06 -11.96 -13.55
N HIS A 10 -19.04 -11.08 -13.39
CA HIS A 10 -19.78 -10.54 -14.54
C HIS A 10 -18.85 -9.87 -15.55
N ALA A 11 -17.89 -9.04 -15.09
CA ALA A 11 -16.95 -8.36 -15.99
C ALA A 11 -16.08 -9.34 -16.78
N ASN A 12 -15.62 -10.44 -16.17
CA ASN A 12 -14.85 -11.48 -16.85
C ASN A 12 -15.68 -12.23 -17.89
N ILE A 13 -16.90 -12.66 -17.52
CA ILE A 13 -17.83 -13.35 -18.42
C ILE A 13 -18.22 -12.43 -19.58
N HIS A 14 -18.59 -11.19 -19.28
CA HIS A 14 -18.94 -10.18 -20.28
C HIS A 14 -17.80 -9.97 -21.29
N LYS A 15 -16.54 -9.86 -20.81
CA LYS A 15 -15.37 -9.71 -21.67
C LYS A 15 -15.15 -10.92 -22.57
N ALA A 16 -15.32 -12.13 -22.06
CA ALA A 16 -15.21 -13.36 -22.84
C ALA A 16 -16.29 -13.45 -23.92
N LEU A 17 -17.56 -13.17 -23.55
CA LEU A 17 -18.68 -13.17 -24.50
C LEU A 17 -18.56 -12.05 -25.55
N LYS A 18 -18.07 -10.87 -25.16
CA LYS A 18 -17.76 -9.79 -26.10
C LYS A 18 -16.71 -10.21 -27.12
N TYR A 19 -15.72 -11.02 -26.72
CA TYR A 19 -14.75 -11.58 -27.63
C TYR A 19 -15.38 -12.62 -28.57
N ALA A 20 -16.30 -13.45 -28.07
CA ALA A 20 -17.06 -14.41 -28.89
C ALA A 20 -17.93 -13.71 -29.96
N VAL A 21 -18.58 -12.59 -29.63
CA VAL A 21 -19.29 -11.74 -30.63
C VAL A 21 -18.31 -11.21 -31.68
N ARG A 22 -17.13 -10.77 -31.27
CA ARG A 22 -16.09 -10.26 -32.18
C ARG A 22 -15.56 -11.33 -33.16
N LEU A 23 -15.65 -12.60 -32.79
CA LEU A 23 -15.28 -13.75 -33.62
C LEU A 23 -16.46 -14.38 -34.37
N ASP A 24 -17.63 -13.72 -34.36
CA ASP A 24 -18.87 -14.17 -34.96
C ASP A 24 -19.36 -15.56 -34.47
N LEU A 25 -18.92 -15.96 -33.26
CA LEU A 25 -19.35 -17.21 -32.61
C LEU A 25 -20.75 -17.11 -32.03
N ILE A 26 -21.18 -15.90 -31.63
CA ILE A 26 -22.52 -15.59 -31.13
C ILE A 26 -22.99 -14.25 -31.69
N PRO A 27 -24.29 -14.06 -31.92
CA PRO A 27 -24.82 -12.84 -32.57
C PRO A 27 -24.83 -11.61 -31.63
N SER A 28 -24.91 -11.81 -30.33
CA SER A 28 -24.91 -10.74 -29.33
C SER A 28 -24.41 -11.23 -27.97
N ASN A 29 -24.02 -10.30 -27.12
CA ASN A 29 -23.55 -10.63 -25.78
C ASN A 29 -24.72 -10.72 -24.80
N PRO A 30 -25.11 -11.92 -24.32
CA PRO A 30 -26.23 -12.05 -23.37
C PRO A 30 -25.96 -11.38 -22.00
N ALA A 31 -24.70 -11.18 -21.64
CA ALA A 31 -24.34 -10.50 -20.38
C ALA A 31 -24.65 -8.99 -20.39
N ASP A 32 -24.93 -8.37 -21.55
CA ASP A 32 -25.36 -6.97 -21.64
C ASP A 32 -26.74 -6.74 -20.99
N LYS A 33 -27.57 -7.79 -20.92
CA LYS A 33 -28.92 -7.74 -20.36
C LYS A 33 -28.98 -8.05 -18.85
N VAL A 34 -27.82 -8.38 -18.24
CA VAL A 34 -27.76 -8.76 -16.83
C VAL A 34 -27.59 -7.53 -15.95
N GLU A 35 -28.52 -7.32 -15.04
CA GLU A 35 -28.39 -6.28 -14.01
C GLU A 35 -27.33 -6.66 -13.01
N ARG A 36 -26.47 -5.69 -12.68
CA ARG A 36 -25.39 -5.87 -11.71
C ARG A 36 -25.82 -5.33 -10.35
N PRO A 37 -25.46 -6.01 -9.23
CA PRO A 37 -25.74 -5.47 -7.90
C PRO A 37 -25.03 -4.13 -7.71
N LYS A 38 -25.66 -3.23 -6.95
CA LYS A 38 -25.00 -1.98 -6.52
C LYS A 38 -23.87 -2.31 -5.54
N LYS A 39 -22.76 -1.61 -5.66
CA LYS A 39 -21.68 -1.69 -4.67
C LYS A 39 -22.12 -0.98 -3.39
N ASP A 40 -21.95 -1.64 -2.27
CA ASP A 40 -22.02 -0.96 -0.98
C ASP A 40 -20.88 0.05 -0.87
N HIS A 41 -21.18 1.22 -0.30
CA HIS A 41 -20.14 2.20 0.01
C HIS A 41 -19.27 1.65 1.15
N PHE A 42 -18.06 1.28 0.84
CA PHE A 42 -17.10 0.85 1.86
C PHE A 42 -16.43 2.10 2.47
N VAL A 43 -16.74 2.34 3.73
CA VAL A 43 -16.01 3.34 4.54
C VAL A 43 -14.79 2.63 5.11
N GLY A 44 -13.62 2.95 4.59
CA GLY A 44 -12.36 2.40 5.08
C GLY A 44 -12.09 2.85 6.52
N SER A 45 -11.74 1.92 7.39
CA SER A 45 -11.20 2.24 8.70
C SER A 45 -9.71 2.54 8.56
N PHE A 46 -9.23 3.65 9.10
CA PHE A 46 -7.81 4.04 9.06
C PHE A 46 -7.37 4.53 10.45
N PHE A 47 -6.11 4.35 10.76
CA PHE A 47 -5.52 4.80 12.03
C PHE A 47 -5.20 6.30 11.98
N ASP A 48 -5.40 6.97 13.11
CA ASP A 48 -4.92 8.33 13.34
C ASP A 48 -3.42 8.37 13.68
N ALA A 49 -2.89 9.55 13.97
CA ALA A 49 -1.47 9.74 14.26
C ALA A 49 -1.00 8.99 15.52
N ASP A 50 -1.80 8.99 16.58
CA ASP A 50 -1.47 8.33 17.83
C ASP A 50 -1.49 6.82 17.69
N GLU A 51 -2.49 6.27 16.97
CA GLU A 51 -2.57 4.86 16.65
C GLU A 51 -1.39 4.41 15.78
N VAL A 52 -0.98 5.21 14.79
CA VAL A 52 0.19 4.89 13.93
C VAL A 52 1.48 4.93 14.75
N ASN A 53 1.68 5.93 15.59
CA ASN A 53 2.86 6.02 16.47
C ASN A 53 2.94 4.83 17.43
N ARG A 54 1.82 4.50 18.08
CA ARG A 54 1.75 3.33 18.95
C ARG A 54 2.01 2.03 18.18
N LEU A 55 1.53 1.93 16.94
CA LEU A 55 1.77 0.76 16.09
C LEU A 55 3.26 0.62 15.74
N PHE A 56 3.97 1.71 15.47
CA PHE A 56 5.42 1.68 15.28
C PHE A 56 6.13 1.15 16.51
N GLU A 57 5.75 1.59 17.71
CA GLU A 57 6.38 1.12 18.96
C GLU A 57 6.19 -0.39 19.19
N VAL A 58 4.96 -0.90 19.05
CA VAL A 58 4.67 -2.33 19.30
C VAL A 58 5.21 -3.26 18.19
N SER A 59 5.53 -2.73 17.02
CA SER A 59 6.10 -3.53 15.93
C SER A 59 7.62 -3.62 15.97
N LYS A 60 8.32 -2.80 16.76
CA LYS A 60 9.79 -2.78 16.85
C LYS A 60 10.35 -4.17 17.16
N GLY A 61 11.41 -4.55 16.44
CA GLY A 61 12.08 -5.84 16.58
C GLY A 61 11.29 -7.04 16.08
N THR A 62 10.08 -6.85 15.55
CA THR A 62 9.30 -7.93 14.93
C THR A 62 9.54 -7.98 13.42
N LYS A 63 9.19 -9.10 12.79
CA LYS A 63 9.23 -9.24 11.32
C LYS A 63 8.23 -8.30 10.61
N LEU A 64 7.29 -7.70 11.34
CA LEU A 64 6.32 -6.73 10.81
C LEU A 64 6.79 -5.28 10.91
N GLU A 65 7.88 -4.99 11.58
CA GLU A 65 8.37 -3.62 11.80
C GLU A 65 8.54 -2.86 10.47
N LEU A 66 9.36 -3.35 9.55
CA LEU A 66 9.54 -2.72 8.25
C LEU A 66 8.29 -2.71 7.38
N PRO A 67 7.54 -3.82 7.26
CA PRO A 67 6.25 -3.78 6.60
C PRO A 67 5.31 -2.69 7.12
N ILE A 68 5.18 -2.55 8.44
CA ILE A 68 4.34 -1.53 9.05
C ILE A 68 4.88 -0.12 8.80
N LEU A 69 6.19 0.08 8.97
CA LEU A 69 6.83 1.37 8.74
C LEU A 69 6.59 1.85 7.31
N PHE A 70 6.86 1.02 6.31
CA PHE A 70 6.66 1.38 4.91
C PHE A 70 5.18 1.48 4.52
N GLY A 71 4.34 0.65 5.11
CA GLY A 71 2.89 0.66 4.87
C GLY A 71 2.22 1.93 5.42
N ALA A 72 2.57 2.32 6.65
CA ALA A 72 1.95 3.45 7.35
C ALA A 72 2.60 4.81 7.01
N PHE A 73 3.92 4.87 6.88
CA PHE A 73 4.61 6.14 6.59
C PHE A 73 4.62 6.50 5.10
N TYR A 74 5.01 5.55 4.24
CA TYR A 74 5.07 5.79 2.79
C TYR A 74 3.82 5.36 2.04
N GLY A 75 2.89 4.68 2.68
CA GLY A 75 1.69 4.16 2.04
C GLY A 75 1.98 3.10 0.98
N LEU A 76 3.09 2.36 1.10
CA LEU A 76 3.45 1.34 0.12
C LEU A 76 2.45 0.18 0.13
N ARG A 77 2.21 -0.39 -1.06
CA ARG A 77 1.45 -1.63 -1.16
C ARG A 77 2.27 -2.78 -0.56
N ARG A 78 1.61 -3.78 0.01
CA ARG A 78 2.29 -4.97 0.58
C ARG A 78 3.33 -5.58 -0.38
N SER A 79 2.99 -5.67 -1.67
CA SER A 79 3.90 -6.20 -2.69
C SER A 79 5.12 -5.30 -2.95
N GLU A 80 4.96 -3.99 -2.84
CA GLU A 80 6.05 -3.00 -2.96
C GLU A 80 6.98 -3.08 -1.74
N VAL A 81 6.40 -3.21 -0.53
CA VAL A 81 7.17 -3.35 0.73
C VAL A 81 8.04 -4.60 0.70
N ILE A 82 7.43 -5.76 0.42
CA ILE A 82 8.18 -7.04 0.37
C ILE A 82 9.16 -7.07 -0.80
N GLY A 83 8.84 -6.37 -1.88
CA GLY A 83 9.70 -6.23 -3.05
C GLY A 83 10.84 -5.23 -2.90
N LEU A 84 10.89 -4.44 -1.80
CA LEU A 84 11.91 -3.42 -1.66
C LEU A 84 13.32 -4.05 -1.58
N LYS A 85 14.24 -3.54 -2.41
CA LYS A 85 15.62 -3.99 -2.48
C LYS A 85 16.59 -2.90 -2.02
N TRP A 86 17.75 -3.30 -1.54
CA TRP A 86 18.81 -2.37 -1.13
C TRP A 86 19.33 -1.49 -2.28
N ASP A 87 19.34 -1.98 -3.52
CA ASP A 87 19.74 -1.23 -4.71
C ASP A 87 18.74 -0.15 -5.14
N ALA A 88 17.55 -0.13 -4.51
CA ALA A 88 16.53 0.88 -4.70
C ALA A 88 16.61 2.02 -3.67
N ILE A 89 17.54 1.95 -2.72
CA ILE A 89 17.73 2.92 -1.64
C ILE A 89 19.07 3.62 -1.85
N ASP A 90 19.00 4.90 -2.14
CA ASP A 90 20.17 5.76 -2.26
C ASP A 90 20.37 6.53 -0.94
N PHE A 91 21.36 6.12 -0.17
CA PHE A 91 21.70 6.74 1.12
C PHE A 91 22.50 8.04 0.97
N GLU A 92 23.07 8.32 -0.21
CA GLU A 92 23.82 9.55 -0.48
C GLU A 92 22.89 10.68 -0.89
N ASN A 93 21.93 10.38 -1.78
CA ASN A 93 20.96 11.36 -2.28
C ASN A 93 19.63 11.34 -1.52
N ASP A 94 19.53 10.55 -0.44
CA ASP A 94 18.34 10.43 0.40
C ASP A 94 17.06 10.12 -0.39
N THR A 95 17.10 9.08 -1.23
CA THR A 95 15.94 8.66 -2.05
C THR A 95 15.66 7.16 -1.98
N ILE A 96 14.39 6.81 -2.18
CA ILE A 96 13.90 5.43 -2.32
C ILE A 96 13.14 5.33 -3.63
N ILE A 97 13.53 4.39 -4.50
CA ILE A 97 12.84 4.13 -5.78
C ILE A 97 11.96 2.90 -5.64
N ILE A 98 10.67 3.07 -5.83
CA ILE A 98 9.72 1.94 -5.84
C ILE A 98 9.64 1.40 -7.26
N LYS A 99 10.40 0.31 -7.53
CA LYS A 99 10.56 -0.28 -8.87
C LYS A 99 10.31 -1.79 -8.94
N HIS A 100 10.20 -2.46 -7.79
CA HIS A 100 10.09 -3.91 -7.72
C HIS A 100 8.94 -4.35 -6.81
N THR A 101 8.31 -5.46 -7.14
CA THR A 101 7.20 -6.01 -6.35
C THR A 101 7.36 -7.51 -6.16
N VAL A 102 6.94 -7.98 -4.99
CA VAL A 102 6.81 -9.41 -4.70
C VAL A 102 5.37 -9.73 -4.32
N THR A 103 4.79 -10.67 -5.03
CA THR A 103 3.43 -11.18 -4.79
C THR A 103 3.48 -12.69 -4.54
N SER A 104 2.42 -13.24 -3.99
CA SER A 104 2.23 -14.69 -3.94
C SER A 104 0.97 -15.07 -4.68
N VAL A 105 1.06 -16.11 -5.49
CA VAL A 105 -0.05 -16.71 -6.20
C VAL A 105 -0.24 -18.13 -5.64
N ASN A 106 -1.49 -18.49 -5.37
CA ASN A 106 -1.82 -19.85 -4.99
C ASN A 106 -2.13 -20.64 -6.26
N LEU A 107 -1.27 -21.59 -6.61
CA LEU A 107 -1.45 -22.49 -7.73
C LEU A 107 -1.38 -23.93 -7.20
N ASP A 108 -2.43 -24.72 -7.42
CA ASP A 108 -2.53 -26.11 -6.97
C ASP A 108 -2.17 -26.29 -5.49
N SER A 109 -2.74 -25.44 -4.62
CA SER A 109 -2.50 -25.40 -3.16
C SER A 109 -1.06 -25.06 -2.76
N LYS A 110 -0.21 -24.63 -3.70
CA LYS A 110 1.15 -24.14 -3.43
C LYS A 110 1.22 -22.64 -3.56
N HIS A 111 1.82 -21.98 -2.56
CA HIS A 111 2.13 -20.55 -2.63
C HIS A 111 3.42 -20.32 -3.42
N ILE A 112 3.25 -19.85 -4.64
CA ILE A 112 4.39 -19.48 -5.52
C ILE A 112 4.66 -17.99 -5.33
N ILE A 113 5.91 -17.64 -5.05
CA ILE A 113 6.36 -16.25 -4.99
C ILE A 113 6.66 -15.78 -6.41
N VAL A 114 6.05 -14.67 -6.80
CA VAL A 114 6.28 -14.00 -8.08
C VAL A 114 6.92 -12.66 -7.80
N ALA A 115 8.18 -12.54 -8.19
CA ALA A 115 8.94 -11.29 -8.15
C ALA A 115 8.92 -10.65 -9.55
N ALA A 116 8.61 -9.37 -9.64
CA ALA A 116 8.58 -8.67 -10.91
C ALA A 116 9.01 -7.21 -10.75
N ASP A 117 9.77 -6.71 -11.72
CA ASP A 117 9.99 -5.28 -11.84
C ASP A 117 8.72 -4.61 -12.35
N THR A 118 8.33 -3.52 -11.73
CA THR A 118 7.08 -2.79 -12.02
C THR A 118 7.20 -1.98 -13.30
N THR A 119 7.56 -2.62 -14.41
CA THR A 119 7.74 -1.95 -15.71
C THR A 119 6.44 -1.77 -16.49
N LYS A 120 5.29 -2.31 -16.00
CA LYS A 120 4.03 -2.32 -16.77
C LYS A 120 3.32 -0.98 -16.89
N THR A 121 3.57 -0.01 -16.00
CA THR A 121 3.03 1.36 -16.13
C THR A 121 4.01 2.36 -15.53
N LYS A 122 4.28 3.47 -16.24
CA LYS A 122 5.11 4.59 -15.76
C LYS A 122 4.64 5.17 -14.41
N SER A 123 3.35 5.03 -14.08
CA SER A 123 2.75 5.51 -12.84
C SER A 123 3.07 4.66 -11.60
N SER A 124 3.56 3.43 -11.77
CA SER A 124 3.91 2.54 -10.65
C SER A 124 5.33 2.78 -10.13
N MET A 125 6.23 3.27 -10.98
CA MET A 125 7.59 3.63 -10.60
C MET A 125 7.61 5.06 -10.10
N ARG A 126 8.06 5.26 -8.87
CA ARG A 126 8.16 6.57 -8.23
C ARG A 126 9.34 6.64 -7.30
N THR A 127 9.89 7.84 -7.15
CA THR A 127 10.95 8.15 -6.20
C THR A 127 10.34 8.89 -5.01
N LEU A 128 10.65 8.43 -3.82
CA LEU A 128 10.22 9.01 -2.55
C LEU A 128 11.45 9.48 -1.76
N PRO A 129 11.34 10.55 -0.94
CA PRO A 129 12.43 10.99 -0.08
C PRO A 129 12.71 9.97 1.01
N LEU A 130 13.98 9.66 1.26
CA LEU A 130 14.43 8.87 2.40
C LEU A 130 14.63 9.80 3.60
N VAL A 131 13.63 9.90 4.46
CA VAL A 131 13.71 10.76 5.66
C VAL A 131 14.66 10.17 6.69
N GLN A 132 15.31 11.02 7.49
CA GLN A 132 16.38 10.63 8.42
C GLN A 132 15.98 9.54 9.41
N PHE A 133 14.77 9.58 9.92
CA PHE A 133 14.24 8.55 10.82
C PHE A 133 14.25 7.15 10.17
N VAL A 134 13.78 7.04 8.93
CA VAL A 134 13.75 5.79 8.16
C VAL A 134 15.16 5.38 7.73
N LYS A 135 16.00 6.33 7.32
CA LYS A 135 17.42 6.11 6.97
C LYS A 135 18.17 5.45 8.11
N ASN A 136 18.07 6.01 9.32
CA ASN A 136 18.72 5.46 10.51
C ASN A 136 18.29 4.01 10.79
N ARG A 137 16.97 3.74 10.69
CA ARG A 137 16.46 2.38 10.92
C ARG A 137 16.92 1.39 9.85
N LEU A 138 16.92 1.80 8.58
CA LEU A 138 17.41 0.96 7.48
C LEU A 138 18.90 0.64 7.60
N LEU A 139 19.73 1.60 8.01
CA LEU A 139 21.15 1.35 8.26
C LEU A 139 21.36 0.34 9.39
N ALA A 140 20.60 0.45 10.48
CA ALA A 140 20.64 -0.51 11.58
C ALA A 140 20.24 -1.92 11.10
N ILE A 141 19.13 -2.04 10.35
CA ILE A 141 18.69 -3.34 9.80
C ILE A 141 19.70 -3.93 8.82
N LYS A 142 20.34 -3.11 8.00
CA LYS A 142 21.39 -3.58 7.10
C LYS A 142 22.56 -4.18 7.88
N ALA A 143 22.98 -3.52 8.96
CA ALA A 143 24.02 -4.03 9.86
C ALA A 143 23.59 -5.32 10.58
N GLU A 144 22.31 -5.40 11.02
CA GLU A 144 21.73 -6.62 11.60
C GLU A 144 21.75 -7.79 10.60
N GLN A 145 21.34 -7.56 9.34
CA GLN A 145 21.38 -8.57 8.28
C GLN A 145 22.80 -9.05 7.98
N ASP A 146 23.78 -8.15 7.91
CA ASP A 146 25.18 -8.49 7.71
C ASP A 146 25.76 -9.30 8.88
N ASN A 147 25.36 -8.99 10.11
CA ASN A 147 25.72 -9.76 11.29
C ASN A 147 25.10 -11.16 11.29
N ASN A 148 23.81 -11.26 11.02
CA ASN A 148 23.07 -12.54 10.92
C ASN A 148 23.69 -13.44 9.84
N ARG A 149 24.05 -12.86 8.69
CA ARG A 149 24.75 -13.59 7.60
C ARG A 149 26.09 -14.15 8.06
N ARG A 150 26.86 -13.41 8.87
CA ARG A 150 28.13 -13.90 9.43
C ARG A 150 27.91 -15.02 10.43
N LEU A 151 26.93 -14.86 11.33
CA LEU A 151 26.60 -15.85 12.37
C LEU A 151 26.06 -17.15 11.78
N CYS A 152 25.14 -17.08 10.83
CA CYS A 152 24.54 -18.26 10.20
C CYS A 152 25.46 -18.93 9.17
N GLY A 153 26.45 -18.22 8.65
CA GLY A 153 27.46 -18.77 7.73
C GLY A 153 26.84 -19.48 6.52
N ARG A 154 27.08 -20.79 6.41
CA ARG A 154 26.58 -21.62 5.28
C ARG A 154 25.08 -21.86 5.32
N SER A 155 24.45 -21.75 6.48
CA SER A 155 22.99 -21.94 6.66
C SER A 155 22.19 -20.70 6.28
N TYR A 156 22.83 -19.56 6.00
CA TYR A 156 22.14 -18.35 5.58
C TYR A 156 21.64 -18.47 4.15
N ASN A 157 20.35 -18.18 3.93
CA ASN A 157 19.79 -18.16 2.58
C ASN A 157 20.31 -16.96 1.80
N LYS A 158 21.00 -17.21 0.69
CA LYS A 158 21.63 -16.19 -0.15
C LYS A 158 20.76 -15.72 -1.32
N GLU A 159 19.63 -16.37 -1.53
CA GLU A 159 18.73 -16.05 -2.64
C GLU A 159 18.15 -14.63 -2.55
N TYR A 160 17.91 -14.17 -1.30
CA TYR A 160 17.25 -12.88 -1.04
C TYR A 160 18.18 -11.80 -0.47
N LEU A 161 19.49 -11.90 -0.65
CA LEU A 161 20.50 -10.94 -0.15
C LEU A 161 20.23 -9.49 -0.58
N GLY A 162 19.60 -9.28 -1.72
CA GLY A 162 19.27 -7.94 -2.22
C GLY A 162 18.02 -7.33 -1.59
N TYR A 163 17.23 -8.08 -0.81
CA TYR A 163 15.96 -7.62 -0.28
C TYR A 163 16.09 -7.01 1.12
N VAL A 164 15.25 -6.01 1.39
CA VAL A 164 15.19 -5.31 2.68
C VAL A 164 14.38 -6.12 3.70
N CYS A 165 13.26 -6.72 3.27
CA CYS A 165 12.36 -7.47 4.14
C CYS A 165 12.70 -8.97 4.16
N ILE A 166 13.78 -9.34 4.87
CA ILE A 166 14.20 -10.73 5.12
C ILE A 166 14.26 -11.03 6.62
N ASN A 167 14.21 -12.31 6.98
CA ASN A 167 14.34 -12.78 8.35
C ASN A 167 15.80 -13.01 8.75
N GLU A 168 16.01 -13.47 9.97
CA GLU A 168 17.32 -13.67 10.59
C GLU A 168 18.20 -14.71 9.88
N ILE A 169 17.59 -15.64 9.13
CA ILE A 169 18.30 -16.67 8.34
C ILE A 169 18.35 -16.36 6.84
N GLY A 170 17.97 -15.13 6.45
CA GLY A 170 18.04 -14.65 5.07
C GLY A 170 16.83 -15.00 4.19
N ASP A 171 15.76 -15.59 4.74
CA ASP A 171 14.55 -15.87 3.97
C ASP A 171 13.70 -14.63 3.80
N LEU A 172 13.09 -14.49 2.64
CA LEU A 172 12.14 -13.42 2.35
C LEU A 172 10.91 -13.50 3.26
N ILE A 173 10.51 -12.37 3.85
CA ILE A 173 9.23 -12.25 4.54
C ILE A 173 8.11 -12.41 3.51
N LYS A 174 7.38 -13.51 3.57
CA LYS A 174 6.37 -13.85 2.56
C LYS A 174 5.15 -12.92 2.64
N PRO A 175 4.53 -12.54 1.50
CA PRO A 175 3.36 -11.65 1.51
C PRO A 175 2.19 -12.15 2.38
N HIS A 176 1.94 -13.48 2.43
CA HIS A 176 0.88 -14.04 3.28
C HIS A 176 1.20 -13.90 4.77
N TYR A 177 2.48 -14.00 5.17
CA TYR A 177 2.89 -13.79 6.56
C TYR A 177 2.43 -12.43 7.08
N VAL A 178 2.66 -11.36 6.29
CA VAL A 178 2.20 -10.01 6.66
C VAL A 178 0.68 -9.97 6.82
N THR A 179 -0.07 -10.61 5.91
CA THR A 179 -1.55 -10.63 5.96
C THR A 179 -2.09 -11.36 7.17
N GLU A 180 -1.42 -12.43 7.59
CA GLU A 180 -1.87 -13.28 8.70
C GLU A 180 -1.41 -12.76 10.07
N GLN A 181 -0.20 -12.22 10.13
CA GLN A 181 0.38 -11.80 11.41
C GLN A 181 0.00 -10.36 11.80
N PHE A 182 -0.28 -9.50 10.82
CA PHE A 182 -0.68 -8.12 11.12
C PHE A 182 -1.98 -8.03 11.96
N PRO A 183 -3.08 -8.73 11.64
CA PRO A 183 -4.27 -8.75 12.49
C PRO A 183 -3.98 -9.29 13.90
N LYS A 184 -3.14 -10.31 14.03
CA LYS A 184 -2.77 -10.88 15.33
C LYS A 184 -1.96 -9.88 16.18
N LEU A 185 -1.05 -9.12 15.54
CA LEU A 185 -0.33 -8.05 16.22
C LEU A 185 -1.29 -6.99 16.75
N LEU A 186 -2.28 -6.59 15.95
CA LEU A 186 -3.29 -5.61 16.35
C LEU A 186 -4.10 -6.11 17.55
N GLU A 187 -4.62 -7.32 17.46
CA GLU A 187 -5.42 -7.96 18.52
C GLU A 187 -4.63 -8.08 19.83
N ALA A 188 -3.39 -8.60 19.77
CA ALA A 188 -2.52 -8.77 20.93
C ALA A 188 -2.18 -7.46 21.65
N ASN A 189 -2.28 -6.32 20.96
CA ASN A 189 -1.96 -5.00 21.49
C ASN A 189 -3.20 -4.10 21.67
N GLY A 190 -4.41 -4.65 21.58
CA GLY A 190 -5.66 -3.92 21.81
C GLY A 190 -5.94 -2.82 20.78
N PHE A 191 -5.50 -3.00 19.54
CA PHE A 191 -5.90 -2.13 18.45
C PHE A 191 -7.24 -2.60 17.84
N ARG A 192 -7.99 -1.67 17.27
CA ARG A 192 -9.12 -2.01 16.41
C ARG A 192 -8.63 -2.71 15.14
N HIS A 193 -9.45 -3.57 14.59
CA HIS A 193 -9.11 -4.33 13.40
C HIS A 193 -9.12 -3.45 12.15
N ILE A 194 -7.97 -3.42 11.46
CA ILE A 194 -7.84 -2.91 10.09
C ILE A 194 -7.04 -3.93 9.26
N ARG A 195 -7.15 -3.85 7.94
CA ARG A 195 -6.31 -4.66 7.05
C ARG A 195 -4.95 -3.98 6.87
N PHE A 196 -3.91 -4.74 6.56
CA PHE A 196 -2.60 -4.15 6.26
C PHE A 196 -2.66 -3.08 5.15
N HIS A 197 -3.54 -3.26 4.15
CA HIS A 197 -3.71 -2.26 3.09
C HIS A 197 -4.30 -0.94 3.59
N ASP A 198 -5.03 -0.98 4.69
CA ASP A 198 -5.66 0.22 5.26
C ASP A 198 -4.63 1.16 5.93
N LEU A 199 -3.38 0.70 6.20
CA LEU A 199 -2.25 1.57 6.57
C LEU A 199 -1.94 2.60 5.48
N ARG A 200 -2.11 2.25 4.22
CA ARG A 200 -1.99 3.19 3.10
C ARG A 200 -3.10 4.24 3.12
N HIS A 201 -4.29 3.88 3.58
CA HIS A 201 -5.37 4.84 3.81
C HIS A 201 -5.04 5.76 4.99
N SER A 202 -4.45 5.21 6.06
CA SER A 202 -3.96 6.00 7.20
C SER A 202 -2.91 7.03 6.76
N CYS A 203 -1.90 6.61 5.99
CA CYS A 203 -0.88 7.52 5.42
C CYS A 203 -1.53 8.67 4.66
N ALA A 204 -2.44 8.34 3.75
CA ALA A 204 -3.10 9.33 2.92
C ALA A 204 -3.98 10.29 3.74
N SER A 205 -4.72 9.77 4.73
CA SER A 205 -5.57 10.59 5.61
C SER A 205 -4.74 11.53 6.49
N LEU A 206 -3.60 11.06 7.00
CA LEU A 206 -2.66 11.89 7.76
C LEU A 206 -2.05 13.01 6.90
N MET A 207 -1.66 12.72 5.67
CA MET A 207 -1.17 13.74 4.74
C MET A 207 -2.24 14.81 4.46
N LEU A 208 -3.48 14.39 4.22
CA LEU A 208 -4.60 15.30 3.97
C LEU A 208 -4.91 16.16 5.20
N ALA A 209 -4.97 15.56 6.39
CA ALA A 209 -5.20 16.27 7.65
C ALA A 209 -4.11 17.33 7.93
N ASN A 210 -2.89 17.13 7.40
CA ASN A 210 -1.79 18.08 7.45
C ASN A 210 -1.73 19.03 6.23
N GLY A 211 -2.81 19.16 5.46
CA GLY A 211 -2.94 20.13 4.38
C GLY A 211 -2.20 19.76 3.09
N VAL A 212 -1.70 18.53 2.93
CA VAL A 212 -1.03 18.12 1.69
C VAL A 212 -2.05 18.04 0.55
N PRO A 213 -1.82 18.71 -0.59
CA PRO A 213 -2.73 18.68 -1.71
C PRO A 213 -2.99 17.27 -2.25
N MET A 214 -4.22 16.96 -2.61
CA MET A 214 -4.64 15.65 -3.13
C MET A 214 -3.79 15.15 -4.30
N LYS A 215 -3.33 16.04 -5.17
CA LYS A 215 -2.46 15.70 -6.29
C LYS A 215 -1.11 15.17 -5.82
N GLN A 216 -0.51 15.78 -4.80
CA GLN A 216 0.75 15.32 -4.22
C GLN A 216 0.56 13.97 -3.49
N ILE A 217 -0.58 13.78 -2.80
CA ILE A 217 -0.92 12.49 -2.18
C ILE A 217 -1.06 11.40 -3.24
N GLN A 218 -1.70 11.68 -4.38
CA GLN A 218 -1.81 10.76 -5.50
C GLN A 218 -0.43 10.33 -6.03
N GLU A 219 0.47 11.29 -6.23
CA GLU A 219 1.84 11.06 -6.72
C GLU A 219 2.67 10.27 -5.70
N TRP A 220 2.61 10.64 -4.41
CA TRP A 220 3.26 9.95 -3.31
C TRP A 220 2.86 8.48 -3.26
N LEU A 221 1.59 8.20 -3.31
CA LEU A 221 1.05 6.87 -3.24
C LEU A 221 1.23 6.09 -4.57
N GLY A 222 1.36 6.75 -5.71
CA GLY A 222 1.39 6.13 -7.04
C GLY A 222 0.02 5.55 -7.41
N HIS A 223 -1.06 6.33 -7.23
CA HIS A 223 -2.39 5.98 -7.72
C HIS A 223 -2.51 6.36 -9.20
N SER A 224 -2.83 5.37 -10.04
CA SER A 224 -3.09 5.60 -11.47
C SER A 224 -4.38 6.36 -11.72
N ASP A 225 -5.35 6.28 -10.80
CA ASP A 225 -6.66 6.92 -10.89
C ASP A 225 -6.91 7.81 -9.67
N PHE A 226 -7.21 9.08 -9.95
CA PHE A 226 -7.55 10.08 -8.94
C PHE A 226 -8.82 9.71 -8.16
N SER A 227 -9.78 9.03 -8.79
CA SER A 227 -11.02 8.60 -8.14
C SER A 227 -10.77 7.68 -6.94
N THR A 228 -9.71 6.87 -7.00
CA THR A 228 -9.29 6.03 -5.87
C THR A 228 -8.87 6.87 -4.67
N THR A 229 -8.19 7.98 -4.90
CA THR A 229 -7.79 8.92 -3.85
C THR A 229 -9.02 9.70 -3.36
N ALA A 230 -9.84 10.24 -4.26
CA ALA A 230 -11.02 11.04 -3.92
C ALA A 230 -12.08 10.26 -3.11
N ASN A 231 -12.34 9.00 -3.45
CA ASN A 231 -13.32 8.16 -2.74
C ASN A 231 -12.95 7.84 -1.28
N ILE A 232 -11.66 7.85 -0.95
CA ILE A 232 -11.18 7.68 0.43
C ILE A 232 -11.55 8.90 1.27
N TYR A 233 -11.67 10.07 0.65
CA TYR A 233 -11.75 11.38 1.32
C TYR A 233 -13.12 12.05 1.27
N ALA A 234 -14.10 11.45 0.59
CA ALA A 234 -15.46 11.98 0.53
C ALA A 234 -16.08 12.27 1.92
N HIS A 235 -15.55 11.64 2.98
CA HIS A 235 -15.99 11.82 4.35
C HIS A 235 -15.23 12.89 5.15
N LEU A 236 -14.04 13.32 4.69
CA LEU A 236 -13.23 14.37 5.34
C LEU A 236 -13.55 15.78 4.83
N ASP A 237 -14.55 15.89 3.95
CA ASP A 237 -14.84 17.03 3.10
C ASP A 237 -15.30 18.32 3.84
N TYR A 238 -15.80 18.21 5.09
CA TYR A 238 -16.33 19.39 5.78
C TYR A 238 -15.23 20.33 6.32
N SER A 239 -14.15 19.79 6.87
CA SER A 239 -13.02 20.62 7.34
C SER A 239 -12.28 21.28 6.17
N SER A 240 -12.19 20.59 5.02
CA SER A 240 -11.65 21.14 3.78
C SER A 240 -12.51 22.27 3.21
N LYS A 241 -13.83 22.18 3.39
CA LYS A 241 -14.77 23.26 2.99
C LYS A 241 -14.63 24.48 3.87
N LEU A 242 -14.39 24.29 5.18
CA LEU A 242 -14.10 25.42 6.10
C LEU A 242 -12.82 26.13 5.73
N SER A 243 -11.71 25.38 5.50
CA SER A 243 -10.46 25.98 5.10
C SER A 243 -10.53 26.67 3.71
N SER A 244 -11.35 26.14 2.80
CA SER A 244 -11.62 26.79 1.51
C SER A 244 -12.41 28.08 1.67
N ALA A 245 -13.39 28.10 2.59
CA ALA A 245 -14.13 29.32 2.91
C ALA A 245 -13.24 30.40 3.53
N ASP A 246 -12.36 30.01 4.46
CA ASP A 246 -11.38 30.91 5.08
C ASP A 246 -10.40 31.47 4.04
N ALA A 247 -9.94 30.62 3.11
CA ALA A 247 -9.07 31.06 2.01
C ALA A 247 -9.79 32.05 1.09
N MET A 248 -11.09 31.86 0.81
CA MET A 248 -11.90 32.81 0.04
C MET A 248 -12.09 34.12 0.79
N LEU A 249 -12.39 34.08 2.09
CA LEU A 249 -12.50 35.29 2.92
C LEU A 249 -11.19 36.07 2.92
N THR A 250 -10.05 35.38 3.10
CA THR A 250 -8.72 35.99 3.05
C THR A 250 -8.41 36.57 1.67
N GLY A 251 -8.69 35.82 0.60
CA GLY A 251 -8.43 36.24 -0.79
C GLY A 251 -9.30 37.42 -1.25
N LEU A 252 -10.50 37.55 -0.68
CA LEU A 252 -11.41 38.67 -0.97
C LEU A 252 -11.23 39.85 -0.01
N GLY A 253 -10.34 39.76 0.99
CA GLY A 253 -10.17 40.79 2.00
C GLY A 253 -11.40 40.98 2.92
N ILE A 254 -12.29 40.00 2.98
CA ILE A 254 -13.49 39.99 3.81
C ILE A 254 -13.13 39.20 5.09
N GLY A 255 -12.18 39.71 5.86
CA GLY A 255 -11.87 39.19 7.18
C GLY A 255 -12.72 39.92 8.21
N ASP A 256 -13.39 39.20 9.11
CA ASP A 256 -14.05 39.78 10.29
C ASP A 256 -13.03 40.63 11.05
N ALA A 257 -13.25 41.93 11.08
CA ALA A 257 -12.64 42.79 12.06
C ALA A 257 -13.16 42.34 13.45
N ARG A 258 -12.34 41.54 14.15
CA ARG A 258 -12.47 41.33 15.59
C ARG A 258 -11.38 42.06 16.30
#